data_91434eff00d6298af21171c8356e04a0
#
_entry.id   91434eff00d6298af21171c8356e04a0
#
_cell.length_a   1.000
_cell.length_b   1.000
_cell.length_c   1.000
_cell.angle_alpha   90.00
_cell.angle_beta   90.00
_cell.angle_gamma   90.00
#
_symmetry.space_group_name_H-M   'P 1'
#
loop_
_entity.id
_entity.type
_entity.pdbx_description
1 polymer ?
#
loop_
_entity_poly.entity_id
_entity_poly.type
_entity_poly.pdbx_seq_one_letter_code
_entity_poly.pdbx_strand_id
1 'polypeptide(L)'
;SILQKDALYPGNILVAHPYNPSYILPLIEICGPECPKDVIDKVVEVYTAMGKAPIVCRKEVDGFIVNNISWKALFTAMDIVEQGVCSVEDVDRAIMFGPGMRMAILGQIMCISLGIDGGIAKGPEKYGLPHKPIYDIAGKGVEEEIANRDPELGNTVESLNKWRDKALVEILKIQKML
;
A
#
# COMPACT_ATOMS: atom_id res chain seq x y z
N SER A 1 15.17 -16.36 -7.10
CA SER A 1 14.95 -15.76 -8.42
C SER A 1 15.68 -16.51 -9.52
N ILE A 2 15.13 -16.56 -10.75
CA ILE A 2 15.76 -17.23 -11.90
C ILE A 2 17.14 -16.59 -12.20
N LEU A 3 17.27 -15.27 -12.07
CA LEU A 3 18.51 -14.55 -12.32
C LEU A 3 19.62 -14.87 -11.31
N GLN A 4 19.27 -15.28 -10.09
CA GLN A 4 20.22 -15.63 -9.05
C GLN A 4 20.74 -17.05 -9.19
N LYS A 5 19.95 -17.96 -9.78
CA LYS A 5 20.17 -19.41 -9.78
C LYS A 5 21.54 -19.83 -10.33
N ASP A 6 21.99 -19.16 -11.41
CA ASP A 6 23.23 -19.49 -12.11
C ASP A 6 24.29 -18.39 -11.94
N ALA A 7 24.09 -17.46 -11.00
CA ALA A 7 25.00 -16.36 -10.77
C ALA A 7 26.16 -16.78 -9.88
N LEU A 8 27.36 -16.23 -10.16
CA LEU A 8 28.54 -16.44 -9.34
C LEU A 8 28.39 -15.85 -7.93
N TYR A 9 27.64 -14.73 -7.83
CA TYR A 9 27.36 -14.01 -6.58
C TYR A 9 25.87 -13.74 -6.46
N PRO A 10 25.01 -14.75 -6.16
CA PRO A 10 23.56 -14.59 -6.12
C PRO A 10 23.10 -13.55 -5.09
N GLY A 11 23.82 -13.42 -3.98
CA GLY A 11 23.54 -12.39 -2.96
C GLY A 11 23.73 -10.95 -3.42
N ASN A 12 24.32 -10.70 -4.60
CA ASN A 12 24.48 -9.37 -5.16
C ASN A 12 23.46 -9.05 -6.26
N ILE A 13 22.50 -9.95 -6.47
CA ILE A 13 21.46 -9.77 -7.49
C ILE A 13 20.10 -9.62 -6.79
N LEU A 14 19.43 -8.52 -7.06
CA LEU A 14 18.07 -8.25 -6.61
C LEU A 14 17.25 -7.64 -7.74
N VAL A 15 15.94 -7.65 -7.56
CA VAL A 15 15.00 -6.95 -8.44
C VAL A 15 14.63 -5.63 -7.78
N ALA A 16 14.69 -4.53 -8.55
CA ALA A 16 14.07 -3.26 -8.21
C ALA A 16 12.99 -2.99 -9.25
N HIS A 17 11.74 -3.18 -8.86
CA HIS A 17 10.57 -3.11 -9.74
C HIS A 17 9.87 -1.75 -9.58
N PRO A 18 10.00 -0.82 -10.56
CA PRO A 18 9.30 0.46 -10.50
C PRO A 18 7.83 0.29 -10.91
N TYR A 19 6.94 1.07 -10.27
CA TYR A 19 5.54 1.13 -10.68
C TYR A 19 5.30 2.24 -11.69
N ASN A 20 4.54 1.94 -12.73
CA ASN A 20 4.28 2.88 -13.84
C ASN A 20 3.17 3.89 -13.53
N PRO A 21 3.31 5.16 -13.98
CA PRO A 21 4.44 5.74 -14.70
C PRO A 21 5.61 6.07 -13.76
N SER A 22 6.74 5.38 -13.94
CA SER A 22 7.89 5.43 -13.02
C SER A 22 8.61 6.79 -12.94
N TYR A 23 8.38 7.67 -13.91
CA TYR A 23 8.91 9.04 -13.91
C TYR A 23 8.08 9.99 -13.02
N ILE A 24 6.87 9.60 -12.56
CA ILE A 24 6.04 10.35 -11.62
C ILE A 24 5.89 9.57 -10.31
N LEU A 25 5.52 8.28 -10.41
CA LEU A 25 5.27 7.47 -9.21
C LEU A 25 6.58 7.09 -8.51
N PRO A 26 6.66 7.29 -7.18
CA PRO A 26 7.89 7.06 -6.44
C PRO A 26 8.13 5.60 -6.09
N LEU A 27 7.12 4.72 -6.17
CA LEU A 27 7.20 3.35 -5.69
C LEU A 27 8.26 2.52 -6.41
N ILE A 28 9.13 1.87 -5.63
CA ILE A 28 10.07 0.83 -6.07
C ILE A 28 9.90 -0.37 -5.15
N GLU A 29 9.60 -1.54 -5.71
CA GLU A 29 9.55 -2.80 -4.96
C GLU A 29 10.91 -3.49 -5.06
N ILE A 30 11.60 -3.65 -3.94
CA ILE A 30 12.92 -4.29 -3.85
C ILE A 30 12.72 -5.73 -3.38
N CYS A 31 13.16 -6.68 -4.18
CA CYS A 31 13.08 -8.11 -3.87
C CYS A 31 14.43 -8.78 -4.15
N GLY A 32 15.03 -9.34 -3.11
CA GLY A 32 16.30 -10.05 -3.17
C GLY A 32 16.38 -11.04 -2.01
N PRO A 33 15.62 -12.16 -2.05
CA PRO A 33 15.52 -13.07 -0.90
C PRO A 33 16.86 -13.71 -0.50
N GLU A 34 17.80 -13.82 -1.44
CA GLU A 34 19.15 -14.32 -1.20
C GLU A 34 20.17 -13.21 -0.88
N CYS A 35 19.75 -11.94 -0.89
CA CYS A 35 20.65 -10.84 -0.61
C CYS A 35 20.83 -10.63 0.90
N PRO A 36 22.07 -10.37 1.37
CA PRO A 36 22.32 -9.94 2.73
C PRO A 36 21.54 -8.65 3.06
N LYS A 37 21.17 -8.52 4.34
CA LYS A 37 20.38 -7.36 4.80
C LYS A 37 21.06 -6.02 4.50
N ASP A 38 22.37 -5.94 4.69
CA ASP A 38 23.15 -4.73 4.43
C ASP A 38 23.15 -4.31 2.95
N VAL A 39 23.09 -5.28 2.03
CA VAL A 39 22.92 -5.01 0.58
C VAL A 39 21.54 -4.43 0.32
N ILE A 40 20.49 -5.02 0.89
CA ILE A 40 19.11 -4.50 0.77
C ILE A 40 19.02 -3.10 1.36
N ASP A 41 19.52 -2.88 2.57
CA ASP A 41 19.50 -1.58 3.25
C ASP A 41 20.19 -0.50 2.42
N LYS A 42 21.33 -0.81 1.81
CA LYS A 42 22.06 0.11 0.93
C LYS A 42 21.27 0.47 -0.33
N VAL A 43 20.57 -0.49 -0.94
CA VAL A 43 19.73 -0.25 -2.11
C VAL A 43 18.52 0.62 -1.73
N VAL A 44 17.90 0.38 -0.57
CA VAL A 44 16.84 1.23 -0.03
C VAL A 44 17.33 2.66 0.17
N GLU A 45 18.51 2.85 0.77
CA GLU A 45 19.12 4.17 0.97
C GLU A 45 19.33 4.91 -0.36
N VAL A 46 19.89 4.23 -1.36
CA VAL A 46 20.14 4.81 -2.69
C VAL A 46 18.82 5.27 -3.34
N TYR A 47 17.79 4.42 -3.38
CA TYR A 47 16.53 4.80 -3.99
C TYR A 47 15.81 5.91 -3.19
N THR A 48 15.93 5.90 -1.86
CA THR A 48 15.39 6.99 -1.01
C THR A 48 16.09 8.32 -1.33
N ALA A 49 17.41 8.32 -1.47
CA ALA A 49 18.17 9.50 -1.85
C ALA A 49 17.82 10.02 -3.26
N MET A 50 17.33 9.15 -4.13
CA MET A 50 16.80 9.51 -5.46
C MET A 50 15.35 10.05 -5.41
N GLY A 51 14.75 10.24 -4.24
CA GLY A 51 13.37 10.68 -4.07
C GLY A 51 12.33 9.61 -4.36
N LYS A 52 12.73 8.32 -4.35
CA LYS A 52 11.80 7.20 -4.48
C LYS A 52 11.30 6.72 -3.11
N ALA A 53 10.21 5.96 -3.13
CA ALA A 53 9.62 5.31 -1.98
C ALA A 53 9.85 3.78 -2.09
N PRO A 54 11.03 3.27 -1.71
CA PRO A 54 11.33 1.86 -1.79
C PRO A 54 10.58 1.07 -0.72
N ILE A 55 10.03 -0.09 -1.10
CA ILE A 55 9.49 -1.09 -0.19
C ILE A 55 10.21 -2.42 -0.39
N VAL A 56 10.34 -3.22 0.67
CA VAL A 56 11.08 -4.49 0.63
C VAL A 56 10.11 -5.67 0.65
N CYS A 57 10.16 -6.46 -0.42
CA CYS A 57 9.46 -7.75 -0.50
C CYS A 57 10.33 -8.81 0.18
N ARG A 58 9.87 -9.34 1.32
CA ARG A 58 10.58 -10.38 2.07
C ARG A 58 10.57 -11.75 1.39
N LYS A 59 9.68 -11.93 0.42
CA LYS A 59 9.56 -13.13 -0.42
C LYS A 59 9.24 -12.71 -1.84
N GLU A 60 9.78 -13.45 -2.80
CA GLU A 60 9.40 -13.32 -4.20
C GLU A 60 8.01 -13.91 -4.40
N VAL A 61 7.12 -13.12 -5.02
CA VAL A 61 5.79 -13.55 -5.43
C VAL A 61 5.51 -13.02 -6.83
N ASP A 62 4.75 -13.75 -7.62
CA ASP A 62 4.37 -13.32 -8.96
C ASP A 62 3.58 -12.01 -8.89
N GLY A 63 4.00 -11.01 -9.69
CA GLY A 63 3.39 -9.69 -9.72
C GLY A 63 3.73 -8.79 -8.52
N PHE A 64 4.63 -9.21 -7.64
CA PHE A 64 5.02 -8.46 -6.44
C PHE A 64 3.79 -8.03 -5.59
N ILE A 65 3.92 -6.97 -4.78
CA ILE A 65 2.83 -6.50 -3.91
C ILE A 65 1.83 -5.67 -4.71
N VAL A 66 2.32 -4.67 -5.45
CA VAL A 66 1.45 -3.68 -6.08
C VAL A 66 0.61 -4.25 -7.21
N ASN A 67 1.18 -5.10 -8.07
CA ASN A 67 0.41 -5.73 -9.14
C ASN A 67 -0.63 -6.72 -8.60
N ASN A 68 -0.30 -7.46 -7.51
CA ASN A 68 -1.28 -8.32 -6.85
C ASN A 68 -2.51 -7.55 -6.35
N ILE A 69 -2.31 -6.35 -5.80
CA ILE A 69 -3.41 -5.49 -5.35
C ILE A 69 -4.18 -4.94 -6.54
N SER A 70 -3.47 -4.39 -7.54
CA SER A 70 -4.07 -3.74 -8.71
C SER A 70 -4.90 -4.70 -9.55
N TRP A 71 -4.38 -5.90 -9.85
CA TRP A 71 -5.09 -6.91 -10.63
C TRP A 71 -6.33 -7.44 -9.92
N LYS A 72 -6.27 -7.66 -8.60
CA LYS A 72 -7.45 -8.07 -7.83
C LYS A 72 -8.52 -7.00 -7.82
N ALA A 73 -8.14 -5.73 -7.69
CA ALA A 73 -9.09 -4.63 -7.80
C ALA A 73 -9.73 -4.57 -9.20
N LEU A 74 -8.94 -4.69 -10.27
CA LEU A 74 -9.42 -4.72 -11.65
C LEU A 74 -10.40 -5.86 -11.88
N PHE A 75 -10.04 -7.10 -11.54
CA PHE A 75 -10.92 -8.24 -11.77
C PHE A 75 -12.22 -8.14 -10.96
N THR A 76 -12.16 -7.67 -9.71
CA THR A 76 -13.37 -7.41 -8.92
C THR A 76 -14.25 -6.34 -9.57
N ALA A 77 -13.68 -5.27 -10.11
CA ALA A 77 -14.43 -4.23 -10.82
C ALA A 77 -15.10 -4.80 -12.11
N MET A 78 -14.36 -5.60 -12.87
CA MET A 78 -14.90 -6.26 -14.08
C MET A 78 -16.05 -7.22 -13.74
N ASP A 79 -15.92 -8.03 -12.69
CA ASP A 79 -16.97 -8.94 -12.22
C ASP A 79 -18.25 -8.21 -11.85
N ILE A 80 -18.14 -7.04 -11.18
CA ILE A 80 -19.29 -6.19 -10.81
C ILE A 80 -20.03 -5.70 -12.07
N VAL A 81 -19.27 -5.26 -13.09
CA VAL A 81 -19.85 -4.82 -14.36
C VAL A 81 -20.48 -5.99 -15.12
N GLU A 82 -19.81 -7.15 -15.19
CA GLU A 82 -20.31 -8.36 -15.84
C GLU A 82 -21.63 -8.84 -15.23
N GLN A 83 -21.78 -8.72 -13.91
CA GLN A 83 -23.02 -9.02 -13.20
C GLN A 83 -24.13 -7.97 -13.43
N GLY A 84 -23.87 -6.92 -14.18
CA GLY A 84 -24.86 -5.87 -14.48
C GLY A 84 -25.20 -4.99 -13.26
N VAL A 85 -24.35 -4.96 -12.23
CA VAL A 85 -24.58 -4.15 -11.02
C VAL A 85 -24.48 -2.66 -11.33
N CYS A 86 -23.51 -2.27 -12.19
CA CYS A 86 -23.31 -0.88 -12.59
C CYS A 86 -22.58 -0.81 -13.95
N SER A 87 -22.45 0.40 -14.51
CA SER A 87 -21.63 0.66 -15.68
C SER A 87 -20.13 0.67 -15.37
N VAL A 88 -19.29 0.61 -16.41
CA VAL A 88 -17.82 0.80 -16.28
C VAL A 88 -17.52 2.18 -15.66
N GLU A 89 -18.23 3.23 -16.13
CA GLU A 89 -18.06 4.58 -15.58
C GLU A 89 -18.37 4.63 -14.08
N ASP A 90 -19.44 3.99 -13.65
CA ASP A 90 -19.85 4.01 -12.24
C ASP A 90 -18.88 3.27 -11.34
N VAL A 91 -18.35 2.10 -11.75
CA VAL A 91 -17.36 1.38 -10.94
C VAL A 91 -16.04 2.14 -10.83
N ASP A 92 -15.59 2.77 -11.93
CA ASP A 92 -14.39 3.62 -11.91
C ASP A 92 -14.59 4.83 -11.02
N ARG A 93 -15.74 5.49 -11.07
CA ARG A 93 -16.11 6.61 -10.19
C ARG A 93 -16.18 6.16 -8.73
N ALA A 94 -16.74 5.00 -8.45
CA ALA A 94 -16.81 4.44 -7.11
C ALA A 94 -15.42 4.20 -6.52
N ILE A 95 -14.48 3.66 -7.31
CA ILE A 95 -13.09 3.50 -6.90
C ILE A 95 -12.41 4.85 -6.72
N MET A 96 -12.52 5.75 -7.69
CA MET A 96 -11.83 7.03 -7.73
C MET A 96 -12.26 7.96 -6.59
N PHE A 97 -13.56 8.07 -6.32
CA PHE A 97 -14.11 8.96 -5.27
C PHE A 97 -14.30 8.28 -3.91
N GLY A 98 -14.12 6.99 -3.84
CA GLY A 98 -14.23 6.19 -2.63
C GLY A 98 -12.86 5.75 -2.09
N PRO A 99 -12.53 4.46 -2.18
CA PRO A 99 -11.31 3.92 -1.61
C PRO A 99 -10.04 4.52 -2.23
N GLY A 100 -10.03 4.85 -3.52
CA GLY A 100 -8.87 5.38 -4.22
C GLY A 100 -8.35 6.68 -3.63
N MET A 101 -9.24 7.63 -3.29
CA MET A 101 -8.86 8.87 -2.62
C MET A 101 -8.16 8.61 -1.28
N ARG A 102 -8.70 7.71 -0.48
CA ARG A 102 -8.13 7.35 0.83
C ARG A 102 -6.80 6.62 0.67
N MET A 103 -6.73 5.68 -0.28
CA MET A 103 -5.53 4.89 -0.55
C MET A 103 -4.38 5.73 -1.12
N ALA A 104 -4.68 6.86 -1.78
CA ALA A 104 -3.67 7.83 -2.24
C ALA A 104 -2.97 8.57 -1.08
N ILE A 105 -3.58 8.62 0.10
CA ILE A 105 -3.09 9.37 1.26
C ILE A 105 -2.53 8.40 2.32
N LEU A 106 -3.25 7.31 2.57
CA LEU A 106 -2.92 6.28 3.55
C LEU A 106 -3.11 4.90 2.91
N GLY A 107 -2.30 3.93 3.32
CA GLY A 107 -2.48 2.54 2.88
C GLY A 107 -3.86 1.97 3.29
N GLN A 108 -4.34 0.97 2.56
CA GLN A 108 -5.68 0.41 2.77
C GLN A 108 -5.91 -0.13 4.19
N ILE A 109 -4.91 -0.79 4.78
CA ILE A 109 -5.03 -1.36 6.13
C ILE A 109 -5.20 -0.23 7.15
N MET A 110 -4.39 0.82 7.05
CA MET A 110 -4.49 1.99 7.92
C MET A 110 -5.84 2.72 7.75
N CYS A 111 -6.29 2.92 6.51
CA CYS A 111 -7.60 3.55 6.25
C CYS A 111 -8.75 2.83 6.95
N ILE A 112 -8.77 1.49 6.89
CA ILE A 112 -9.80 0.68 7.55
C ILE A 112 -9.61 0.73 9.06
N SER A 113 -8.37 0.64 9.55
CA SER A 113 -8.06 0.68 10.99
C SER A 113 -8.56 1.96 11.65
N LEU A 114 -8.34 3.11 11.01
CA LEU A 114 -8.82 4.41 11.52
C LEU A 114 -10.36 4.54 11.58
N GLY A 115 -11.09 3.72 10.85
CA GLY A 115 -12.56 3.66 10.87
C GLY A 115 -13.15 2.69 11.91
N ILE A 116 -12.31 2.08 12.72
CA ILE A 116 -12.72 1.09 13.73
C ILE A 116 -12.24 1.53 15.11
N ASP A 117 -13.14 1.67 16.06
CA ASP A 117 -12.78 1.94 17.45
C ASP A 117 -11.89 0.81 17.99
N GLY A 118 -10.69 1.13 18.46
CA GLY A 118 -9.67 0.15 18.85
C GLY A 118 -8.90 -0.46 17.68
N GLY A 119 -9.04 0.10 16.45
CA GLY A 119 -8.25 -0.28 15.27
C GLY A 119 -8.69 -1.59 14.62
N ILE A 120 -7.93 -2.01 13.58
CA ILE A 120 -8.28 -3.17 12.76
C ILE A 120 -8.27 -4.50 13.55
N ALA A 121 -7.55 -4.60 14.66
CA ALA A 121 -7.59 -5.76 15.56
C ALA A 121 -9.00 -6.03 16.08
N LYS A 122 -9.83 -4.99 16.24
CA LYS A 122 -11.24 -5.05 16.63
C LYS A 122 -12.21 -5.26 15.45
N GLY A 123 -11.70 -5.35 14.24
CA GLY A 123 -12.50 -5.57 13.03
C GLY A 123 -13.40 -6.80 13.08
N PRO A 124 -12.92 -7.97 13.52
CA PRO A 124 -13.77 -9.16 13.66
C PRO A 124 -14.97 -8.94 14.57
N GLU A 125 -14.76 -8.32 15.72
CA GLU A 125 -15.83 -7.98 16.69
C GLU A 125 -16.85 -7.02 16.07
N LYS A 126 -16.37 -5.94 15.43
CA LYS A 126 -17.22 -4.91 14.81
C LYS A 126 -18.08 -5.45 13.68
N TYR A 127 -17.55 -6.36 12.86
CA TYR A 127 -18.22 -6.84 11.64
C TYR A 127 -18.80 -8.25 11.77
N GLY A 128 -18.78 -8.85 12.95
CA GLY A 128 -19.28 -10.22 13.16
C GLY A 128 -18.48 -11.29 12.39
N LEU A 129 -17.18 -11.07 12.20
CA LEU A 129 -16.30 -11.97 11.47
C LEU A 129 -15.52 -12.89 12.44
N PRO A 130 -15.14 -14.09 12.00
CA PRO A 130 -14.26 -14.93 12.79
C PRO A 130 -12.89 -14.24 12.97
N HIS A 131 -12.38 -14.28 14.21
CA HIS A 131 -11.04 -13.77 14.48
C HIS A 131 -9.98 -14.61 13.77
N LYS A 132 -8.98 -13.95 13.18
CA LYS A 132 -7.80 -14.57 12.57
C LYS A 132 -6.55 -13.80 13.02
N PRO A 133 -5.40 -14.47 13.23
CA PRO A 133 -4.15 -13.82 13.68
C PRO A 133 -3.70 -12.62 12.84
N ILE A 134 -4.13 -12.56 11.57
CA ILE A 134 -3.79 -11.43 10.68
C ILE A 134 -4.35 -10.09 11.20
N TYR A 135 -5.46 -10.09 11.92
CA TYR A 135 -6.03 -8.87 12.47
C TYR A 135 -5.13 -8.26 13.57
N ASP A 136 -4.54 -9.11 14.41
CA ASP A 136 -3.61 -8.67 15.47
C ASP A 136 -2.28 -8.19 14.85
N ILE A 137 -1.78 -8.92 13.86
CA ILE A 137 -0.57 -8.53 13.10
C ILE A 137 -0.79 -7.18 12.42
N ALA A 138 -1.93 -7.00 11.76
CA ALA A 138 -2.27 -5.75 11.09
C ALA A 138 -2.48 -4.60 12.09
N GLY A 139 -3.12 -4.85 13.23
CA GLY A 139 -3.32 -3.86 14.29
C GLY A 139 -1.98 -3.33 14.81
N LYS A 140 -1.09 -4.24 15.22
CA LYS A 140 0.25 -3.88 15.68
C LYS A 140 1.05 -3.16 14.60
N GLY A 141 1.01 -3.62 13.35
CA GLY A 141 1.70 -2.97 12.23
C GLY A 141 1.21 -1.54 11.99
N VAL A 142 -0.09 -1.27 12.11
CA VAL A 142 -0.64 0.08 11.99
C VAL A 142 -0.21 0.98 13.16
N GLU A 143 -0.19 0.47 14.40
CA GLU A 143 0.29 1.22 15.56
C GLU A 143 1.76 1.62 15.38
N GLU A 144 2.62 0.69 14.96
CA GLU A 144 4.03 0.93 14.66
C GLU A 144 4.19 1.93 13.51
N GLU A 145 3.40 1.81 12.43
CA GLU A 145 3.43 2.74 11.30
C GLU A 145 3.05 4.15 11.74
N ILE A 146 1.98 4.33 12.53
CA ILE A 146 1.56 5.64 13.04
C ILE A 146 2.67 6.24 13.91
N ALA A 147 3.24 5.48 14.84
CA ALA A 147 4.26 5.97 15.76
C ALA A 147 5.56 6.41 15.05
N ASN A 148 5.88 5.78 13.92
CA ASN A 148 7.08 6.08 13.13
C ASN A 148 6.86 7.17 12.06
N ARG A 149 5.64 7.72 11.92
CA ARG A 149 5.37 8.78 10.94
C ARG A 149 5.99 10.10 11.39
N ASP A 150 6.31 10.92 10.38
CA ASP A 150 6.64 12.32 10.60
C ASP A 150 5.48 12.99 11.36
N PRO A 151 5.75 13.69 12.48
CA PRO A 151 4.72 14.41 13.24
C PRO A 151 3.91 15.41 12.40
N GLU A 152 4.52 16.01 11.37
CA GLU A 152 3.82 16.91 10.43
C GLU A 152 2.77 16.19 9.58
N LEU A 153 2.96 14.88 9.34
CA LEU A 153 2.03 14.01 8.61
C LEU A 153 1.08 13.23 9.54
N GLY A 154 1.18 13.48 10.86
CA GLY A 154 0.39 12.85 11.89
C GLY A 154 0.97 11.51 12.40
N ASN A 155 1.39 11.49 13.66
CA ASN A 155 1.98 10.36 14.36
C ASN A 155 1.14 9.88 15.57
N THR A 156 -0.09 10.34 15.66
CA THR A 156 -1.14 9.84 16.55
C THR A 156 -2.43 9.67 15.76
N VAL A 157 -3.36 8.86 16.22
CA VAL A 157 -4.67 8.67 15.55
C VAL A 157 -5.38 10.00 15.32
N GLU A 158 -5.37 10.91 16.32
CA GLU A 158 -6.02 12.21 16.22
C GLU A 158 -5.33 13.12 15.20
N SER A 159 -4.01 13.28 15.28
CA SER A 159 -3.26 14.13 14.36
C SER A 159 -3.29 13.60 12.93
N LEU A 160 -3.23 12.27 12.77
CA LEU A 160 -3.33 11.60 11.47
C LEU A 160 -4.71 11.78 10.82
N ASN A 161 -5.79 11.69 11.59
CA ASN A 161 -7.13 11.99 11.06
C ASN A 161 -7.25 13.43 10.58
N LYS A 162 -6.73 14.39 11.33
CA LYS A 162 -6.71 15.81 10.92
C LYS A 162 -5.90 16.03 9.65
N TRP A 163 -4.74 15.40 9.55
CA TRP A 163 -3.90 15.49 8.35
C TRP A 163 -4.58 14.84 7.13
N ARG A 164 -5.13 13.63 7.28
CA ARG A 164 -5.88 12.92 6.23
C ARG A 164 -7.02 13.78 5.68
N ASP A 165 -7.81 14.40 6.55
CA ASP A 165 -8.97 15.18 6.12
C ASP A 165 -8.54 16.41 5.31
N LYS A 166 -7.44 17.08 5.70
CA LYS A 166 -6.85 18.16 4.90
C LYS A 166 -6.38 17.65 3.52
N ALA A 167 -5.68 16.52 3.48
CA ALA A 167 -5.18 15.95 2.23
C ALA A 167 -6.33 15.53 1.29
N LEU A 168 -7.43 14.98 1.83
CA LEU A 168 -8.64 14.67 1.04
C LEU A 168 -9.27 15.91 0.42
N VAL A 169 -9.33 17.02 1.17
CA VAL A 169 -9.83 18.31 0.65
C VAL A 169 -8.97 18.79 -0.52
N GLU A 170 -7.64 18.68 -0.44
CA GLU A 170 -6.76 19.09 -1.56
C GLU A 170 -6.97 18.21 -2.81
N ILE A 171 -7.17 16.90 -2.65
CA ILE A 171 -7.52 16.02 -3.78
C ILE A 171 -8.85 16.44 -4.41
N LEU A 172 -9.88 16.75 -3.61
CA LEU A 172 -11.18 17.20 -4.12
C LEU A 172 -11.07 18.52 -4.92
N LYS A 173 -10.21 19.45 -4.49
CA LYS A 173 -9.92 20.68 -5.26
C LYS A 173 -9.27 20.37 -6.62
N ILE A 174 -8.30 19.45 -6.65
CA ILE A 174 -7.66 19.02 -7.91
C ILE A 174 -8.71 18.44 -8.88
N GLN A 175 -9.66 17.69 -8.34
CA GLN A 175 -10.75 17.06 -9.11
C GLN A 175 -11.92 18.05 -9.41
N LYS A 176 -11.82 19.32 -9.02
CA LYS A 176 -12.86 20.35 -9.19
C LYS A 176 -14.22 19.98 -8.57
N MET A 177 -14.17 19.28 -7.43
CA MET A 177 -15.33 18.91 -6.62
C MET A 177 -15.60 19.87 -5.47
N LEU A 178 -14.64 20.76 -5.19
CA LEU A 178 -14.71 21.88 -4.22
C LEU A 178 -14.19 23.16 -4.86
#